data_9e1e7bfeb54172a4d1de1973efcabca0
#
_entry.id   9e1e7bfeb54172a4d1de1973efcabca0
#
_cell.length_a   1.000
_cell.length_b   1.000
_cell.length_c   1.000
_cell.angle_alpha   90.00
_cell.angle_beta   90.00
_cell.angle_gamma   90.00
#
_symmetry.space_group_name_H-M   'P 1'
#
loop_
_entity.id
_entity.type
_entity.pdbx_description
1 polymer ?
#
loop_
_entity_poly.entity_id
_entity_poly.type
_entity_poly.pdbx_seq_one_letter_code
_entity_poly.pdbx_strand_id
1 'polypeptide(L)'
;MASQHLQRSTVPATKKTTPSKSKKTDQSADTLRVIKKYPNRRLYDTASSSYVTLSQVRELVMSGEAFVARDAKTNEDLTRSILLQIILEEESGGVPMFSEAVLSNLIRFYGHAMQGLVGGYLEKNM
;
A
#
# COMPACT_ATOMS: atom_id res chain seq x y z
N MET A 1 -21.52 -51.85 -20.05
CA MET A 1 -21.92 -51.38 -19.96
C MET A 1 -22.31 -50.28 -19.23
N ALA A 2 -23.03 -50.24 -18.64
CA ALA A 2 -23.40 -49.14 -17.98
C ALA A 2 -22.49 -48.36 -17.27
N SER A 3 -21.69 -48.90 -16.87
CA SER A 3 -20.74 -48.24 -16.19
C SER A 3 -20.44 -46.96 -16.59
N GLN A 4 -20.34 -46.90 -17.63
CA GLN A 4 -19.90 -45.73 -18.05
C GLN A 4 -20.46 -44.64 -17.48
N HIS A 5 -21.41 -44.58 -17.32
CA HIS A 5 -21.84 -43.43 -16.94
C HIS A 5 -21.36 -42.80 -15.88
N LEU A 6 -21.21 -43.31 -15.11
CA LEU A 6 -20.79 -42.71 -14.08
C LEU A 6 -19.95 -41.70 -14.11
N GLN A 7 -19.17 -41.79 -14.67
CA GLN A 7 -18.19 -40.90 -14.71
C GLN A 7 -18.63 -39.61 -14.81
N ARG A 8 -19.44 -39.33 -15.40
CA ARG A 8 -19.69 -38.08 -15.54
C ARG A 8 -19.81 -37.32 -14.39
N SER A 9 -20.16 -37.73 -13.49
CA SER A 9 -20.33 -36.95 -12.39
C SER A 9 -19.21 -36.16 -11.99
N THR A 10 -18.16 -36.58 -12.22
CA THR A 10 -17.02 -35.86 -11.82
C THR A 10 -16.95 -34.52 -12.33
N VAL A 11 -17.36 -34.30 -13.45
CA VAL A 11 -17.26 -33.02 -13.97
C VAL A 11 -17.65 -31.94 -13.09
N PRO A 12 -18.67 -31.97 -12.49
CA PRO A 12 -19.11 -30.87 -11.69
C PRO A 12 -18.14 -30.34 -10.72
N ALA A 13 -17.39 -31.16 -10.26
CA ALA A 13 -16.48 -30.70 -9.29
C ALA A 13 -15.67 -29.53 -9.69
N THR A 14 -15.32 -29.47 -10.83
CA THR A 14 -14.46 -28.43 -11.22
C THR A 14 -15.00 -27.09 -11.05
N LYS A 15 -16.18 -26.86 -11.25
CA LYS A 15 -16.59 -25.61 -11.13
C LYS A 15 -16.36 -24.89 -9.94
N LYS A 16 -16.39 -25.38 -8.89
CA LYS A 16 -16.16 -24.65 -7.76
C LYS A 16 -15.07 -23.75 -7.67
N THR A 17 -14.09 -23.96 -8.19
CA THR A 17 -12.94 -23.12 -8.05
C THR A 17 -13.12 -21.72 -8.43
N THR A 18 -13.84 -21.44 -9.38
CA THR A 18 -13.91 -20.10 -9.81
C THR A 18 -14.36 -19.10 -8.83
N PRO A 19 -15.35 -19.31 -8.13
CA PRO A 19 -15.85 -18.29 -7.25
C PRO A 19 -14.88 -17.80 -6.21
N SER A 20 -13.97 -18.55 -5.87
CA SER A 20 -13.10 -18.14 -4.85
C SER A 20 -12.34 -16.90 -5.14
N LYS A 21 -12.03 -16.62 -6.33
CA LYS A 21 -11.34 -15.46 -6.65
C LYS A 21 -12.03 -14.22 -6.31
N SER A 22 -13.21 -14.10 -6.61
CA SER A 22 -13.85 -12.85 -6.35
C SER A 22 -13.90 -12.55 -4.88
N LYS A 23 -13.99 -13.49 -4.05
CA LYS A 23 -13.98 -13.22 -2.70
C LYS A 23 -12.77 -12.55 -2.23
N LYS A 24 -11.69 -12.88 -2.69
CA LYS A 24 -10.49 -12.26 -2.31
C LYS A 24 -10.54 -10.79 -2.45
N THR A 25 -11.03 -10.32 -3.49
CA THR A 25 -11.05 -8.90 -3.72
C THR A 25 -11.89 -8.20 -2.70
N ASP A 26 -13.02 -8.73 -2.41
CA ASP A 26 -13.88 -8.08 -1.47
C ASP A 26 -13.30 -8.10 -0.10
N GLN A 27 -12.71 -9.16 0.27
CA GLN A 27 -12.12 -9.24 1.55
C GLN A 27 -11.04 -8.27 1.77
N SER A 28 -10.28 -7.98 0.78
CA SER A 28 -9.16 -7.09 0.98
C SER A 28 -9.64 -5.73 1.43
N ALA A 29 -10.80 -5.32 1.05
CA ALA A 29 -11.29 -4.03 1.48
C ALA A 29 -11.69 -4.06 2.96
N ASP A 30 -12.33 -5.12 3.40
CA ASP A 30 -12.74 -5.22 4.77
C ASP A 30 -11.64 -5.61 5.72
N THR A 31 -10.70 -6.36 5.26
CA THR A 31 -9.66 -6.85 6.14
C THR A 31 -8.36 -6.10 5.96
N LEU A 32 -8.43 -4.93 5.38
CA LEU A 32 -7.23 -4.15 5.18
C LEU A 32 -6.56 -3.87 6.51
N ARG A 33 -5.27 -4.09 6.58
CA ARG A 33 -4.52 -3.88 7.80
C ARG A 33 -4.42 -2.39 8.10
N VAL A 34 -4.76 -2.00 9.30
CA VAL A 34 -4.71 -0.59 9.66
C VAL A 34 -3.60 -0.35 10.68
N ILE A 35 -2.74 0.61 10.36
CA ILE A 35 -1.67 1.02 11.26
C ILE A 35 -1.99 2.44 11.70
N LYS A 36 -1.97 2.69 13.00
CA LYS A 36 -2.28 4.00 13.53
C LYS A 36 -1.02 4.72 13.96
N LYS A 37 -0.94 5.99 13.63
CA LYS A 37 0.19 6.80 14.02
C LYS A 37 -0.23 7.75 15.13
N TYR A 38 0.49 7.71 16.24
CA TYR A 38 0.20 8.54 17.38
C TYR A 38 1.04 9.81 17.40
N PRO A 39 0.66 10.81 18.17
CA PRO A 39 1.40 12.08 18.19
C PRO A 39 2.88 11.93 18.55
N ASN A 40 3.21 10.90 19.34
CA ASN A 40 4.59 10.67 19.68
C ASN A 40 5.35 9.90 18.60
N ARG A 41 4.77 9.86 17.40
CA ARG A 41 5.35 9.19 16.24
C ARG A 41 5.40 7.68 16.33
N ARG A 42 4.74 7.10 17.31
CA ARG A 42 4.72 5.67 17.42
C ARG A 42 3.66 5.09 16.49
N LEU A 43 3.98 3.94 15.91
CA LEU A 43 3.06 3.28 15.01
C LEU A 43 2.48 2.04 15.70
N TYR A 44 1.18 1.89 15.62
CA TYR A 44 0.51 0.76 16.25
C TYR A 44 -0.22 -0.05 15.19
N ASP A 45 0.10 -1.33 15.13
CA ASP A 45 -0.51 -2.22 14.16
C ASP A 45 -1.74 -2.87 14.77
N THR A 46 -2.90 -2.53 14.26
CA THR A 46 -4.13 -3.06 14.82
C THR A 46 -4.31 -4.54 14.51
N ALA A 47 -3.67 -5.05 13.49
CA ALA A 47 -3.78 -6.47 13.16
C ALA A 47 -3.02 -7.34 14.15
N SER A 48 -1.83 -6.91 14.55
CA SER A 48 -1.06 -7.68 15.53
C SER A 48 -1.23 -7.14 16.94
N SER A 49 -1.94 -6.05 17.09
CA SER A 49 -2.18 -5.41 18.38
C SER A 49 -0.86 -5.06 19.08
N SER A 50 0.06 -4.55 18.34
CA SER A 50 1.35 -4.19 18.91
C SER A 50 1.95 -3.00 18.20
N TYR A 51 2.88 -2.33 18.88
CA TYR A 51 3.59 -1.24 18.26
C TYR A 51 4.60 -1.79 17.27
N VAL A 52 4.80 -1.10 16.19
CA VAL A 52 5.73 -1.54 15.15
C VAL A 52 6.65 -0.40 14.78
N THR A 53 7.78 -0.75 14.17
CA THR A 53 8.75 0.23 13.71
C THR A 53 8.56 0.45 12.22
N LEU A 54 9.18 1.49 11.69
CA LEU A 54 9.14 1.73 10.25
C LEU A 54 9.75 0.56 9.49
N SER A 55 10.76 -0.06 10.08
CA SER A 55 11.39 -1.21 9.46
C SER A 55 10.40 -2.37 9.32
N GLN A 56 9.56 -2.55 10.31
CA GLN A 56 8.55 -3.60 10.25
C GLN A 56 7.47 -3.27 9.23
N VAL A 57 7.14 -1.99 9.08
CA VAL A 57 6.17 -1.59 8.07
C VAL A 57 6.78 -1.81 6.69
N ARG A 58 8.08 -1.54 6.56
CA ARG A 58 8.77 -1.80 5.32
C ARG A 58 8.64 -3.27 4.93
N GLU A 59 8.73 -4.17 5.93
CA GLU A 59 8.58 -5.59 5.66
C GLU A 59 7.19 -5.94 5.15
N LEU A 60 6.19 -5.23 5.60
CA LEU A 60 4.84 -5.45 5.10
C LEU A 60 4.77 -5.09 3.62
N VAL A 61 5.41 -3.99 3.25
CA VAL A 61 5.44 -3.57 1.86
C VAL A 61 6.17 -4.60 1.01
N MET A 62 7.31 -5.07 1.53
CA MET A 62 8.10 -6.05 0.80
C MET A 62 7.35 -7.37 0.59
N SER A 63 6.53 -7.73 1.53
CA SER A 63 5.79 -8.97 1.41
C SER A 63 4.49 -8.82 0.62
N GLY A 64 4.21 -7.61 0.18
CA GLY A 64 3.00 -7.39 -0.60
C GLY A 64 1.73 -7.27 0.20
N GLU A 65 1.86 -7.08 1.50
CA GLU A 65 0.70 -6.98 2.36
C GLU A 65 0.07 -5.59 2.24
N ALA A 66 -1.21 -5.52 1.95
CA ALA A 66 -1.88 -4.25 1.82
C ALA A 66 -2.18 -3.67 3.20
N PHE A 67 -1.96 -2.39 3.36
CA PHE A 67 -2.27 -1.74 4.62
C PHE A 67 -2.60 -0.27 4.39
N VAL A 68 -3.16 0.36 5.40
CA VAL A 68 -3.42 1.78 5.36
C VAL A 68 -2.93 2.34 6.69
N ALA A 69 -2.27 3.49 6.65
CA ALA A 69 -1.81 4.15 7.87
C ALA A 69 -2.69 5.36 8.11
N ARG A 70 -3.16 5.53 9.34
CA ARG A 70 -4.03 6.64 9.67
C ARG A 70 -3.59 7.31 10.94
N ASP A 71 -3.86 8.61 11.03
CA ASP A 71 -3.58 9.34 12.24
C ASP A 71 -4.53 8.85 13.33
N ALA A 72 -4.01 8.52 14.49
CA ALA A 72 -4.82 7.95 15.56
C ALA A 72 -5.89 8.92 16.08
N LYS A 73 -5.62 10.20 15.98
CA LYS A 73 -6.58 11.19 16.43
C LYS A 73 -7.51 11.68 15.36
N THR A 74 -7.01 12.04 14.21
CA THR A 74 -7.82 12.65 13.18
C THR A 74 -8.33 11.67 12.13
N ASN A 75 -7.79 10.47 12.13
CA ASN A 75 -8.12 9.45 11.16
C ASN A 75 -7.70 9.81 9.73
N GLU A 76 -6.85 10.81 9.60
CA GLU A 76 -6.35 11.20 8.31
C GLU A 76 -5.47 10.10 7.73
N ASP A 77 -5.55 9.88 6.41
CA ASP A 77 -4.76 8.84 5.74
C ASP A 77 -3.32 9.30 5.62
N LEU A 78 -2.42 8.60 6.28
CA LEU A 78 -1.00 8.91 6.27
C LEU A 78 -0.17 7.87 5.53
N THR A 79 -0.80 7.01 4.76
CA THR A 79 -0.09 5.93 4.09
C THR A 79 1.05 6.42 3.21
N ARG A 80 0.75 7.39 2.37
CA ARG A 80 1.76 7.91 1.46
C ARG A 80 2.92 8.55 2.23
N SER A 81 2.60 9.25 3.28
CA SER A 81 3.60 9.90 4.11
C SER A 81 4.52 8.87 4.77
N ILE A 82 3.96 7.78 5.24
CA ILE A 82 4.73 6.71 5.87
C ILE A 82 5.65 6.05 4.83
N LEU A 83 5.14 5.82 3.63
CA LEU A 83 5.95 5.20 2.59
C LEU A 83 7.13 6.10 2.21
N LEU A 84 6.90 7.39 2.13
CA LEU A 84 7.98 8.33 1.85
C LEU A 84 9.02 8.32 2.96
N GLN A 85 8.56 8.21 4.20
CA GLN A 85 9.45 8.18 5.33
C GLN A 85 10.34 6.93 5.31
N ILE A 86 9.78 5.80 4.89
CA ILE A 86 10.56 4.58 4.77
C ILE A 86 11.66 4.78 3.73
N ILE A 87 11.33 5.38 2.60
CA ILE A 87 12.32 5.62 1.56
C ILE A 87 13.43 6.53 2.07
N LEU A 88 13.07 7.57 2.78
CA LEU A 88 14.07 8.48 3.33
C LEU A 88 15.01 7.78 4.30
N GLU A 89 14.47 6.91 5.11
CA GLU A 89 15.28 6.17 6.05
C GLU A 89 16.23 5.21 5.35
N GLU A 90 15.74 4.56 4.32
CA GLU A 90 16.56 3.62 3.56
C GLU A 90 17.68 4.36 2.84
N GLU A 91 17.39 5.54 2.31
CA GLU A 91 18.41 6.32 1.61
C GLU A 91 19.44 6.90 2.56
N SER A 92 19.02 7.27 3.75
CA SER A 92 19.92 7.88 4.72
C SER A 92 20.73 6.89 5.51
N GLY A 93 20.13 5.78 5.85
CA GLY A 93 20.79 4.84 6.73
C GLY A 93 21.31 3.58 6.10
N GLY A 94 20.85 3.28 4.92
CA GLY A 94 21.25 2.04 4.26
C GLY A 94 22.15 2.32 3.08
N VAL A 95 22.05 1.48 2.05
CA VAL A 95 22.81 1.69 0.83
C VAL A 95 21.99 2.58 -0.07
N PRO A 96 22.44 3.79 -0.34
CA PRO A 96 21.65 4.74 -1.12
C PRO A 96 21.48 4.25 -2.55
N MET A 97 20.31 4.42 -3.09
CA MET A 97 20.03 4.05 -4.46
C MET A 97 19.99 5.28 -5.36
N PHE A 98 19.74 6.44 -4.81
CA PHE A 98 19.65 7.65 -5.61
C PHE A 98 20.92 8.47 -5.49
N SER A 99 21.50 8.80 -6.62
CA SER A 99 22.69 9.65 -6.61
C SER A 99 22.26 11.11 -6.43
N GLU A 100 23.20 11.98 -6.16
CA GLU A 100 22.91 13.39 -6.05
C GLU A 100 22.29 13.92 -7.33
N ALA A 101 22.78 13.45 -8.47
CA ALA A 101 22.24 13.89 -9.75
C ALA A 101 20.79 13.49 -9.91
N VAL A 102 20.45 12.27 -9.51
CA VAL A 102 19.07 11.81 -9.60
C VAL A 102 18.19 12.61 -8.66
N LEU A 103 18.65 12.85 -7.44
CA LEU A 103 17.87 13.63 -6.50
C LEU A 103 17.66 15.05 -6.97
N SER A 104 18.70 15.65 -7.54
CA SER A 104 18.57 17.00 -8.09
C SER A 104 17.55 17.03 -9.22
N ASN A 105 17.57 16.02 -10.06
CA ASN A 105 16.62 15.97 -11.17
C ASN A 105 15.19 15.78 -10.67
N LEU A 106 15.02 14.99 -9.62
CA LEU A 106 13.71 14.82 -9.03
C LEU A 106 13.18 16.14 -8.48
N ILE A 107 14.05 16.89 -7.82
CA ILE A 107 13.67 18.17 -7.28
C ILE A 107 13.22 19.10 -8.40
N ARG A 108 13.98 19.14 -9.50
CA ARG A 108 13.62 19.99 -10.60
C ARG A 108 12.31 19.55 -11.24
N PHE A 109 12.12 18.25 -11.33
CA PHE A 109 10.88 17.73 -11.89
C PHE A 109 9.68 18.17 -11.05
N TYR A 110 9.79 18.05 -9.73
CA TYR A 110 8.73 18.51 -8.86
C TYR A 110 8.54 20.01 -8.92
N GLY A 111 9.62 20.75 -9.00
CA GLY A 111 9.53 22.20 -9.09
C GLY A 111 8.77 22.64 -10.33
N HIS A 112 9.08 22.05 -11.47
CA HIS A 112 8.38 22.41 -12.70
C HIS A 112 6.92 21.95 -12.66
N ALA A 113 6.67 20.76 -12.14
CA ALA A 113 5.32 20.28 -12.05
C ALA A 113 4.47 21.14 -11.14
N MET A 114 5.05 21.56 -10.01
CA MET A 114 4.31 22.40 -9.08
C MET A 114 4.05 23.77 -9.67
N GLN A 115 5.00 24.30 -10.40
CA GLN A 115 4.81 25.59 -11.04
C GLN A 115 3.68 25.52 -12.05
N GLY A 116 3.65 24.46 -12.81
CA GLY A 116 2.59 24.28 -13.78
C GLY A 116 1.24 24.20 -13.13
N LEU A 117 1.18 23.47 -12.03
CA LEU A 117 -0.07 23.31 -11.31
C LEU A 117 -0.54 24.64 -10.71
N VAL A 118 0.35 25.35 -10.07
CA VAL A 118 0.02 26.60 -9.45
C VAL A 118 -0.40 27.61 -10.51
N GLY A 119 0.33 27.65 -11.61
CA GLY A 119 -0.01 28.56 -12.69
C GLY A 119 -1.39 28.28 -13.24
N GLY A 120 -1.68 27.01 -13.49
CA GLY A 120 -2.98 26.64 -13.99
C GLY A 120 -4.08 26.96 -13.01
N TYR A 121 -3.82 26.74 -11.73
CA TYR A 121 -4.80 27.00 -10.70
C TYR A 121 -5.10 28.50 -10.64
N LEU A 122 -4.07 29.29 -10.66
CA LEU A 122 -4.25 30.73 -10.61
C LEU A 122 -5.01 31.24 -11.83
N GLU A 123 -4.72 30.74 -12.98
CA GLU A 123 -5.41 31.12 -14.16
C GLU A 123 -6.88 30.82 -14.08
N LYS A 124 -7.23 29.69 -13.53
CA LYS A 124 -8.59 29.33 -13.42
C LYS A 124 -9.34 30.23 -12.47
N ASN A 125 -8.70 30.71 -11.47
CA ASN A 125 -9.34 31.55 -10.48
C ASN A 125 -9.44 32.99 -10.89
N MET A 126 -8.82 33.34 -11.94
CA MET A 126 -8.92 34.69 -12.44
C MET A 126 -9.92 34.79 -13.53
#